data_2333f46ab3c2f16ab81b5c0c11e44ef8
#
_entry.id   2333f46ab3c2f16ab81b5c0c11e44ef8
#
_cell.length_a   1.000
_cell.length_b   1.000
_cell.length_c   1.000
_cell.angle_alpha   90.00
_cell.angle_beta   90.00
_cell.angle_gamma   90.00
#
_symmetry.space_group_name_H-M   'P 1'
#
loop_
_entity.id
_entity.type
_entity.pdbx_description
1 polymer ?
#
loop_
_entity_poly.entity_id
_entity_poly.type
_entity_poly.pdbx_seq_one_letter_code
_entity_poly.pdbx_strand_id
1 'polypeptide(L)'
;MFNVQSSMKPVIYQVFTRLFGNRNTTNKEWGTLAENGCGKMDDFDISTLKRIKDLGVTHIWYTGVIRHASATDYSKYGIPQQHPDVVKGIAGSPYAICDYYDIDPDIANDVNNRMGEWEALIERTHKVGLKVVMDFVPNHVAREYHSICKPDEVRDLGEDDNSEWHFSSQNNFYYCWGQPLDLSDVCVEQTYQEIPAKATGNDRFFNRPSKNDWYETVKLNYGIDYCDAGGRSDHFNPIPDTWNKMTSILLFWAKKGVDAFRCDMAEMVPTAFWAWATDKVKFMYPEVKFIGEVYNPSEYRNYIGVGFDWLYDKVGMYDCVRDVICGKRPAAAITYEWQATDDIHDHMLYFLENHDEQRIASPFFAGDARKGVPALIANALMLPNPFMLYAGQEYGERGMDKEGFSGRDGRTTIFDYWCVDSIRHGYYQRRKLTNEEKELEQKYKKILKLVNKEKALREGDFYDLMYANQHIGNQQYAFLRKAGKEVILVVTNFSPRMVSIELTIPRHAFEHLHGEPVEVISVSLLNKDKRKLFIYPDMTIPLIIPALSGIVYKTVLPQK
;
A
#
# COMPACT_ATOMS: atom_id res chain seq x y z
N MET A 1 33.65 -16.96 -1.44
CA MET A 1 32.27 -17.37 -1.20
C MET A 1 31.56 -16.17 -0.57
N PHE A 2 30.87 -15.36 -1.35
CA PHE A 2 30.04 -14.32 -0.79
C PHE A 2 28.87 -15.00 -0.11
N ASN A 3 28.73 -14.84 1.20
CA ASN A 3 27.50 -15.16 1.92
C ASN A 3 26.41 -14.26 1.34
N VAL A 4 25.64 -14.78 0.39
CA VAL A 4 24.35 -14.18 0.02
C VAL A 4 23.47 -14.36 1.25
N GLN A 5 23.43 -13.35 2.09
CA GLN A 5 22.46 -13.27 3.17
C GLN A 5 21.10 -13.27 2.49
N SER A 6 20.36 -14.38 2.58
CA SER A 6 19.02 -14.53 2.03
C SER A 6 18.18 -13.33 2.47
N SER A 7 17.77 -12.51 1.51
CA SER A 7 16.99 -11.31 1.79
C SER A 7 15.64 -11.70 2.41
N MET A 8 15.23 -10.97 3.45
CA MET A 8 13.91 -11.18 4.05
C MET A 8 12.81 -10.82 3.02
N LYS A 9 11.76 -11.62 2.94
CA LYS A 9 10.55 -11.27 2.18
C LYS A 9 9.96 -10.01 2.82
N PRO A 10 9.70 -8.94 2.04
CA PRO A 10 9.10 -7.72 2.57
C PRO A 10 7.66 -7.96 3.05
N VAL A 11 7.39 -7.56 4.29
CA VAL A 11 6.05 -7.48 4.86
C VAL A 11 5.86 -6.04 5.31
N ILE A 12 5.02 -5.31 4.57
CA ILE A 12 4.79 -3.88 4.76
C ILE A 12 3.56 -3.68 5.62
N TYR A 13 3.66 -2.86 6.66
CA TYR A 13 2.54 -2.44 7.48
C TYR A 13 2.21 -0.99 7.16
N GLN A 14 1.12 -0.75 6.44
CA GLN A 14 0.64 0.58 6.14
C GLN A 14 -0.08 1.17 7.35
N VAL A 15 0.31 2.37 7.77
CA VAL A 15 -0.36 3.13 8.83
C VAL A 15 -0.74 4.50 8.30
N PHE A 16 -1.98 4.93 8.55
CA PHE A 16 -2.36 6.31 8.33
C PHE A 16 -2.01 7.08 9.60
N THR A 17 -0.92 7.87 9.56
CA THR A 17 -0.27 8.46 10.73
C THR A 17 -1.23 9.29 11.58
N ARG A 18 -2.06 10.12 10.94
CA ARG A 18 -3.08 10.96 11.58
C ARG A 18 -4.13 10.17 12.37
N LEU A 19 -4.48 8.97 11.92
CA LEU A 19 -5.51 8.14 12.55
C LEU A 19 -4.93 7.18 13.60
N PHE A 20 -3.72 6.66 13.37
CA PHE A 20 -3.16 5.53 14.12
C PHE A 20 -3.05 5.82 15.63
N GLY A 21 -2.51 6.97 16.02
CA GLY A 21 -2.31 7.35 17.43
C GLY A 21 -3.51 8.06 18.07
N ASN A 22 -4.54 8.40 17.30
CA ASN A 22 -5.66 9.18 17.80
C ASN A 22 -6.47 8.40 18.84
N ARG A 23 -6.63 8.99 20.04
CA ARG A 23 -7.38 8.40 21.17
C ARG A 23 -8.62 9.19 21.55
N ASN A 24 -8.91 10.29 20.85
CA ASN A 24 -10.10 11.09 21.06
C ASN A 24 -11.31 10.46 20.38
N THR A 25 -12.25 9.97 21.16
CA THR A 25 -13.42 9.21 20.69
C THR A 25 -14.65 10.06 20.35
N THR A 26 -14.49 11.36 20.23
CA THR A 26 -15.60 12.27 19.89
C THR A 26 -16.19 11.90 18.52
N ASN A 27 -15.34 11.69 17.51
CA ASN A 27 -15.73 11.25 16.17
C ASN A 27 -16.95 12.01 15.65
N LYS A 28 -16.88 13.35 15.72
CA LYS A 28 -17.91 14.24 15.18
C LYS A 28 -17.79 14.26 13.66
N GLU A 29 -18.90 14.08 12.96
CA GLU A 29 -18.95 14.29 11.50
C GLU A 29 -18.51 15.73 11.17
N TRP A 30 -17.58 15.88 10.21
CA TRP A 30 -16.98 17.17 9.85
C TRP A 30 -16.29 17.87 11.04
N GLY A 31 -15.86 17.10 12.05
CA GLY A 31 -15.22 17.64 13.24
C GLY A 31 -13.83 18.21 12.93
N THR A 32 -13.52 19.32 13.62
CA THR A 32 -12.20 19.95 13.56
C THR A 32 -11.14 19.13 14.30
N LEU A 33 -9.86 19.46 14.10
CA LEU A 33 -8.75 18.90 14.86
C LEU A 33 -8.96 19.04 16.39
N ALA A 34 -9.47 20.18 16.85
CA ALA A 34 -9.73 20.43 18.27
C ALA A 34 -10.85 19.53 18.84
N GLU A 35 -11.86 19.19 18.02
CA GLU A 35 -12.98 18.34 18.43
C GLU A 35 -12.62 16.86 18.39
N ASN A 36 -12.00 16.40 17.30
CA ASN A 36 -11.78 14.98 17.05
C ASN A 36 -10.39 14.46 17.40
N GLY A 37 -9.42 15.37 17.56
CA GLY A 37 -8.03 14.99 17.83
C GLY A 37 -7.31 14.43 16.60
N CYS A 38 -6.02 14.14 16.77
CA CYS A 38 -5.14 13.60 15.74
C CYS A 38 -4.07 12.71 16.36
N GLY A 39 -3.67 11.65 15.68
CA GLY A 39 -2.49 10.87 16.02
C GLY A 39 -1.20 11.66 15.80
N LYS A 40 -0.16 11.31 16.53
CA LYS A 40 1.14 12.00 16.53
C LYS A 40 2.27 11.05 16.16
N MET A 41 3.36 11.60 15.64
CA MET A 41 4.57 10.83 15.36
C MET A 41 5.12 10.14 16.61
N ASP A 42 4.94 10.74 17.78
CA ASP A 42 5.36 10.16 19.06
C ASP A 42 4.50 8.99 19.55
N ASP A 43 3.31 8.79 18.98
CA ASP A 43 2.50 7.60 19.26
C ASP A 43 3.16 6.32 18.75
N PHE A 44 4.10 6.43 17.82
CA PHE A 44 4.98 5.35 17.37
C PHE A 44 6.22 5.25 18.28
N ASP A 45 6.02 5.05 19.56
CA ASP A 45 7.10 4.80 20.50
C ASP A 45 7.76 3.42 20.28
N ILE A 46 8.88 3.19 20.97
CA ILE A 46 9.63 1.90 20.85
C ILE A 46 8.73 0.70 21.17
N SER A 47 7.79 0.83 22.10
CA SER A 47 6.88 -0.27 22.47
C SER A 47 5.89 -0.57 21.36
N THR A 48 5.28 0.46 20.79
CA THR A 48 4.36 0.37 19.65
C THR A 48 5.06 -0.22 18.42
N LEU A 49 6.26 0.29 18.08
CA LEU A 49 7.05 -0.21 16.95
C LEU A 49 7.47 -1.68 17.13
N LYS A 50 7.87 -2.08 18.34
CA LYS A 50 8.16 -3.49 18.65
C LYS A 50 6.93 -4.38 18.50
N ARG A 51 5.75 -3.90 18.83
CA ARG A 51 4.50 -4.63 18.66
C ARG A 51 4.15 -4.82 17.19
N ILE A 52 4.31 -3.77 16.37
CA ILE A 52 4.16 -3.85 14.92
C ILE A 52 5.15 -4.88 14.35
N LYS A 53 6.42 -4.79 14.73
CA LYS A 53 7.43 -5.79 14.32
C LYS A 53 7.05 -7.21 14.73
N ASP A 54 6.45 -7.38 15.90
CA ASP A 54 6.05 -8.69 16.44
C ASP A 54 4.87 -9.33 15.67
N LEU A 55 4.20 -8.61 14.77
CA LEU A 55 3.30 -9.19 13.77
C LEU A 55 4.05 -9.95 12.67
N GLY A 56 5.36 -9.76 12.50
CA GLY A 56 6.17 -10.31 11.40
C GLY A 56 6.48 -9.28 10.31
N VAL A 57 6.23 -8.01 10.59
CA VAL A 57 6.45 -6.85 9.71
C VAL A 57 7.94 -6.53 9.57
N THR A 58 8.35 -6.08 8.40
CA THR A 58 9.71 -5.64 8.06
C THR A 58 9.80 -4.16 7.73
N HIS A 59 8.72 -3.57 7.23
CA HIS A 59 8.63 -2.16 6.81
C HIS A 59 7.38 -1.52 7.38
N ILE A 60 7.45 -0.24 7.74
CA ILE A 60 6.28 0.57 8.04
C ILE A 60 6.14 1.62 6.95
N TRP A 61 4.96 1.70 6.34
CA TRP A 61 4.60 2.78 5.45
C TRP A 61 3.77 3.80 6.23
N TYR A 62 4.37 4.95 6.48
CA TYR A 62 3.75 6.10 7.14
C TYR A 62 3.02 6.96 6.07
N THR A 63 1.71 6.76 5.93
CA THR A 63 0.87 7.53 5.02
C THR A 63 0.54 8.90 5.62
N GLY A 64 0.57 9.95 4.79
CA GLY A 64 0.13 11.30 5.15
C GLY A 64 1.12 12.07 6.03
N VAL A 65 2.42 11.91 5.80
CA VAL A 65 3.46 12.62 6.58
C VAL A 65 3.95 13.92 5.94
N ILE A 66 3.96 14.02 4.61
CA ILE A 66 4.33 15.27 3.90
C ILE A 66 3.20 16.29 4.08
N ARG A 67 3.54 17.57 4.24
CA ARG A 67 2.58 18.65 4.42
C ARG A 67 1.61 18.73 3.23
N HIS A 68 0.33 18.61 3.53
CA HIS A 68 -0.77 18.62 2.57
C HIS A 68 -1.84 19.63 2.94
N ALA A 69 -2.74 19.93 2.00
CA ALA A 69 -3.81 20.90 2.22
C ALA A 69 -4.80 20.42 3.29
N SER A 70 -5.07 21.26 4.28
CA SER A 70 -6.09 21.04 5.31
C SER A 70 -6.83 22.34 5.65
N ALA A 71 -8.01 22.23 6.22
CA ALA A 71 -8.77 23.40 6.71
C ALA A 71 -8.27 23.91 8.07
N THR A 72 -7.33 23.22 8.71
CA THR A 72 -6.79 23.63 10.01
C THR A 72 -5.81 24.79 9.84
N ASP A 73 -5.98 25.83 10.65
CA ASP A 73 -5.17 27.06 10.59
C ASP A 73 -3.89 26.93 11.42
N TYR A 74 -2.76 27.01 10.75
CA TYR A 74 -1.41 27.06 11.30
C TYR A 74 -0.68 28.37 11.02
N SER A 75 -1.39 29.43 10.65
CA SER A 75 -0.81 30.75 10.30
C SER A 75 0.05 31.34 11.43
N LYS A 76 -0.30 31.08 12.70
CA LYS A 76 0.49 31.47 13.87
C LYS A 76 1.90 30.87 13.94
N TYR A 77 2.15 29.82 13.14
CA TYR A 77 3.46 29.17 12.98
C TYR A 77 4.13 29.53 11.66
N GLY A 78 3.60 30.53 10.93
CA GLY A 78 4.12 30.94 9.62
C GLY A 78 3.75 29.99 8.48
N ILE A 79 2.84 29.04 8.70
CA ILE A 79 2.36 28.12 7.66
C ILE A 79 1.12 28.74 6.99
N PRO A 80 1.13 28.96 5.66
CA PRO A 80 0.00 29.52 4.95
C PRO A 80 -1.26 28.65 5.10
N GLN A 81 -2.39 29.30 5.42
CA GLN A 81 -3.68 28.62 5.46
C GLN A 81 -4.15 28.35 4.04
N GLN A 82 -4.69 27.15 3.81
CA GLN A 82 -5.27 26.77 2.51
C GLN A 82 -6.72 27.24 2.42
N HIS A 83 -7.12 27.61 1.22
CA HIS A 83 -8.50 28.07 1.00
C HIS A 83 -9.49 26.90 1.06
N PRO A 84 -10.60 26.99 1.83
CA PRO A 84 -11.52 25.86 2.03
C PRO A 84 -12.20 25.36 0.74
N ASP A 85 -12.40 26.21 -0.27
CA ASP A 85 -12.99 25.80 -1.55
C ASP A 85 -12.13 24.75 -2.30
N VAL A 86 -10.84 24.65 -1.97
CA VAL A 86 -9.85 23.73 -2.58
C VAL A 86 -9.24 22.76 -1.58
N VAL A 87 -9.98 22.40 -0.53
CA VAL A 87 -9.64 21.36 0.45
C VAL A 87 -10.75 20.33 0.52
N LYS A 88 -10.44 19.05 0.48
CA LYS A 88 -11.40 17.95 0.65
C LYS A 88 -11.49 17.54 2.12
N GLY A 89 -12.69 17.60 2.70
CA GLY A 89 -12.91 17.36 4.13
C GLY A 89 -12.30 18.44 5.00
N ILE A 90 -12.16 18.17 6.30
CA ILE A 90 -11.54 19.12 7.26
C ILE A 90 -10.04 18.88 7.38
N ALA A 91 -9.63 17.61 7.44
CA ALA A 91 -8.22 17.22 7.58
C ALA A 91 -7.47 17.21 6.23
N GLY A 92 -8.19 17.32 5.12
CA GLY A 92 -7.63 17.35 3.77
C GLY A 92 -7.15 16.00 3.25
N SER A 93 -6.91 15.95 1.94
CA SER A 93 -6.31 14.79 1.28
C SER A 93 -4.81 14.71 1.56
N PRO A 94 -4.29 13.56 2.02
CA PRO A 94 -2.84 13.37 2.21
C PRO A 94 -2.06 13.43 0.89
N TYR A 95 -2.75 13.44 -0.24
CA TYR A 95 -2.20 13.50 -1.59
C TYR A 95 -2.27 14.89 -2.23
N ALA A 96 -2.93 15.87 -1.60
CA ALA A 96 -2.89 17.27 -2.00
C ALA A 96 -1.69 17.98 -1.36
N ILE A 97 -0.47 17.69 -1.82
CA ILE A 97 0.77 18.15 -1.21
C ILE A 97 0.91 19.68 -1.38
N CYS A 98 1.15 20.39 -0.27
CA CYS A 98 1.41 21.83 -0.23
C CYS A 98 2.89 22.19 -0.19
N ASP A 99 3.72 21.29 0.34
CA ASP A 99 5.16 21.47 0.45
C ASP A 99 5.86 20.13 0.54
N TYR A 100 6.62 19.77 -0.49
CA TYR A 100 7.35 18.51 -0.52
C TYR A 100 8.53 18.44 0.45
N TYR A 101 8.99 19.56 0.98
CA TYR A 101 10.14 19.63 1.88
C TYR A 101 9.75 19.77 3.35
N ASP A 102 8.44 19.63 3.64
CA ASP A 102 7.89 19.85 4.97
C ASP A 102 7.06 18.66 5.47
N ILE A 103 6.94 18.56 6.77
CA ILE A 103 6.11 17.57 7.47
C ILE A 103 4.77 18.20 7.87
N ASP A 104 3.72 17.39 7.80
CA ASP A 104 2.38 17.82 8.16
C ASP A 104 2.30 18.24 9.64
N PRO A 105 1.84 19.48 9.94
CA PRO A 105 1.80 19.99 11.30
C PRO A 105 0.82 19.25 12.21
N ASP A 106 -0.23 18.61 11.64
CA ASP A 106 -1.22 17.86 12.41
C ASP A 106 -0.60 16.73 13.23
N ILE A 107 0.42 16.07 12.68
CA ILE A 107 1.04 14.89 13.28
C ILE A 107 2.22 15.20 14.22
N ALA A 108 2.61 16.47 14.33
CA ALA A 108 3.65 16.90 15.24
C ALA A 108 3.09 17.31 16.61
N ASN A 109 3.86 17.08 17.68
CA ASN A 109 3.59 17.66 19.00
C ASN A 109 4.04 19.11 19.06
N ASP A 110 5.24 19.39 18.53
CA ASP A 110 5.77 20.74 18.35
C ASP A 110 5.80 21.08 16.86
N VAL A 111 4.86 21.90 16.42
CA VAL A 111 4.75 22.32 15.01
C VAL A 111 6.05 22.96 14.49
N ASN A 112 6.78 23.70 15.33
CA ASN A 112 8.04 24.32 14.93
C ASN A 112 9.17 23.30 14.77
N ASN A 113 9.09 22.14 15.43
CA ASN A 113 10.09 21.06 15.36
C ASN A 113 9.61 19.84 14.58
N ARG A 114 8.55 19.96 13.78
CA ARG A 114 7.92 18.81 13.08
C ARG A 114 8.89 17.97 12.22
N MET A 115 9.87 18.61 11.59
CA MET A 115 10.92 17.91 10.86
C MET A 115 11.83 17.10 11.79
N GLY A 116 12.23 17.66 12.93
CA GLY A 116 13.02 16.93 13.93
C GLY A 116 12.26 15.76 14.54
N GLU A 117 10.94 15.89 14.75
CA GLU A 117 10.10 14.78 15.21
C GLU A 117 10.02 13.65 14.16
N TRP A 118 9.96 13.98 12.87
CA TRP A 118 10.01 12.99 11.78
C TRP A 118 11.36 12.27 11.71
N GLU A 119 12.46 12.98 11.75
CA GLU A 119 13.80 12.38 11.76
C GLU A 119 13.98 11.46 13.00
N ALA A 120 13.47 11.88 14.16
CA ALA A 120 13.45 11.04 15.35
C ALA A 120 12.56 9.80 15.20
N LEU A 121 11.45 9.86 14.44
CA LEU A 121 10.62 8.70 14.14
C LEU A 121 11.34 7.72 13.22
N ILE A 122 12.03 8.19 12.17
CA ILE A 122 12.88 7.35 11.31
C ILE A 122 13.91 6.61 12.17
N GLU A 123 14.64 7.33 13.01
CA GLU A 123 15.66 6.74 13.89
C GLU A 123 15.06 5.67 14.83
N ARG A 124 13.92 5.95 15.47
CA ARG A 124 13.22 4.98 16.33
C ARG A 124 12.81 3.72 15.56
N THR A 125 12.32 3.91 14.33
CA THR A 125 11.90 2.80 13.46
C THR A 125 13.09 1.92 13.08
N HIS A 126 14.20 2.52 12.67
CA HIS A 126 15.44 1.80 12.38
C HIS A 126 16.01 1.09 13.62
N LYS A 127 15.96 1.74 14.79
CA LYS A 127 16.45 1.16 16.06
C LYS A 127 15.75 -0.14 16.45
N VAL A 128 14.49 -0.30 16.11
CA VAL A 128 13.79 -1.58 16.30
C VAL A 128 14.00 -2.56 15.15
N GLY A 129 14.74 -2.17 14.10
CA GLY A 129 15.07 -3.00 12.93
C GLY A 129 13.87 -3.12 11.97
N LEU A 130 13.11 -2.05 11.81
CA LEU A 130 12.11 -1.87 10.76
C LEU A 130 12.62 -0.83 9.76
N LYS A 131 12.15 -0.90 8.52
CA LYS A 131 12.41 0.06 7.46
C LYS A 131 11.26 1.04 7.30
N VAL A 132 11.57 2.25 6.80
CA VAL A 132 10.60 3.34 6.61
C VAL A 132 10.20 3.43 5.16
N VAL A 133 8.89 3.40 4.89
CA VAL A 133 8.30 3.70 3.59
C VAL A 133 7.52 5.02 3.71
N MET A 134 7.67 5.90 2.73
CA MET A 134 7.03 7.21 2.66
C MET A 134 6.31 7.36 1.32
N ASP A 135 5.17 8.07 1.31
CA ASP A 135 4.54 8.45 0.05
C ASP A 135 5.37 9.46 -0.72
N PHE A 136 5.43 9.28 -2.03
CA PHE A 136 5.86 10.28 -2.99
C PHE A 136 4.73 10.47 -3.99
N VAL A 137 4.20 11.70 -4.08
CA VAL A 137 3.06 12.05 -4.93
C VAL A 137 3.58 12.75 -6.19
N PRO A 138 3.86 12.04 -7.29
CA PRO A 138 4.54 12.64 -8.44
C PRO A 138 3.60 13.30 -9.43
N ASN A 139 2.33 12.91 -9.47
CA ASN A 139 1.42 13.28 -10.55
C ASN A 139 0.81 14.68 -10.37
N HIS A 140 0.63 15.14 -9.13
CA HIS A 140 -0.10 16.36 -8.81
C HIS A 140 0.33 16.95 -7.47
N VAL A 141 -0.07 18.20 -7.23
CA VAL A 141 0.10 18.92 -5.96
C VAL A 141 -1.18 19.65 -5.58
N ALA A 142 -1.28 20.22 -4.38
CA ALA A 142 -2.39 21.10 -4.01
C ALA A 142 -2.45 22.33 -4.92
N ARG A 143 -3.65 22.91 -5.12
CA ARG A 143 -3.78 24.15 -5.94
C ARG A 143 -2.97 25.30 -5.41
N GLU A 144 -2.89 25.42 -4.09
CA GLU A 144 -2.09 26.44 -3.40
C GLU A 144 -0.72 25.91 -2.96
N TYR A 145 -0.09 25.04 -3.80
CA TYR A 145 1.26 24.58 -3.54
C TYR A 145 2.23 25.74 -3.37
N HIS A 146 2.90 25.79 -2.26
CA HIS A 146 3.99 26.72 -1.97
C HIS A 146 4.88 26.15 -0.87
N SER A 147 6.16 25.96 -1.17
CA SER A 147 7.13 25.46 -0.22
C SER A 147 7.72 26.59 0.64
N ILE A 148 7.57 26.44 1.94
CA ILE A 148 8.20 27.31 2.95
C ILE A 148 9.45 26.68 3.60
N CYS A 149 9.69 25.38 3.31
CA CYS A 149 10.78 24.61 3.90
C CYS A 149 11.80 24.10 2.85
N LYS A 150 11.66 24.50 1.58
CA LYS A 150 12.64 24.13 0.55
C LYS A 150 14.03 24.69 0.85
N PRO A 151 15.11 24.02 0.42
CA PRO A 151 16.45 24.60 0.44
C PRO A 151 16.50 25.93 -0.33
N ASP A 152 17.33 26.87 0.14
CA ASP A 152 17.40 28.24 -0.41
C ASP A 152 17.76 28.27 -1.90
N GLU A 153 18.57 27.33 -2.36
CA GLU A 153 18.99 27.18 -3.75
C GLU A 153 17.95 26.54 -4.66
N VAL A 154 16.86 26.00 -4.12
CA VAL A 154 15.81 25.32 -4.88
C VAL A 154 14.75 26.31 -5.32
N ARG A 155 14.45 26.33 -6.63
CA ARG A 155 13.30 27.05 -7.19
C ARG A 155 12.04 26.23 -6.97
N ASP A 156 10.95 26.87 -6.55
CA ASP A 156 9.70 26.19 -6.25
C ASP A 156 8.96 25.75 -7.53
N LEU A 157 8.05 24.78 -7.39
CA LEU A 157 7.20 24.37 -8.49
C LEU A 157 6.30 25.55 -8.93
N GLY A 158 6.29 25.82 -10.24
CA GLY A 158 5.53 26.91 -10.84
C GLY A 158 6.16 28.30 -10.72
N GLU A 159 7.27 28.45 -9.98
CA GLU A 159 7.92 29.76 -9.75
C GLU A 159 8.43 30.40 -11.05
N ASP A 160 8.88 29.58 -11.99
CA ASP A 160 9.42 30.02 -13.28
C ASP A 160 8.45 29.80 -14.45
N ASP A 161 7.21 29.38 -14.19
CA ASP A 161 6.24 29.05 -15.23
C ASP A 161 5.77 30.30 -16.00
N ASN A 162 5.64 30.16 -17.30
CA ASN A 162 4.92 31.12 -18.13
C ASN A 162 3.43 30.70 -18.23
N SER A 163 2.58 31.32 -17.44
CA SER A 163 1.15 31.01 -17.35
C SER A 163 0.32 31.49 -18.57
N GLU A 164 0.90 32.23 -19.51
CA GLU A 164 0.25 32.62 -20.75
C GLU A 164 0.22 31.47 -21.78
N TRP A 165 1.00 30.43 -21.57
CA TRP A 165 1.05 29.28 -22.46
C TRP A 165 0.30 28.09 -21.82
N HIS A 166 -0.57 27.47 -22.59
CA HIS A 166 -1.23 26.25 -22.17
C HIS A 166 -0.21 25.14 -21.85
N PHE A 167 0.78 24.96 -22.70
CA PHE A 167 1.86 24.00 -22.54
C PHE A 167 3.22 24.63 -22.85
N SER A 168 4.20 24.31 -22.03
CA SER A 168 5.63 24.44 -22.29
C SER A 168 6.33 23.31 -21.53
N SER A 169 7.27 22.61 -22.15
CA SER A 169 8.00 21.52 -21.48
C SER A 169 8.83 21.99 -20.26
N GLN A 170 9.04 23.30 -20.13
CA GLN A 170 9.75 23.91 -19.00
C GLN A 170 8.80 24.45 -17.91
N ASN A 171 7.50 24.53 -18.17
CA ASN A 171 6.52 24.81 -17.12
C ASN A 171 6.29 23.58 -16.24
N ASN A 172 6.08 23.80 -14.95
CA ASN A 172 5.74 22.73 -14.02
C ASN A 172 4.25 22.38 -14.05
N PHE A 173 3.40 23.29 -14.56
CA PHE A 173 1.94 23.10 -14.65
C PHE A 173 1.43 23.32 -16.08
N TYR A 174 0.18 22.85 -16.32
CA TYR A 174 -0.59 23.17 -17.52
C TYR A 174 -1.58 24.26 -17.18
N TYR A 175 -1.74 25.25 -18.06
CA TYR A 175 -2.61 26.40 -17.85
C TYR A 175 -3.77 26.43 -18.82
N CYS A 176 -4.98 26.73 -18.30
CA CYS A 176 -6.16 26.99 -19.11
C CYS A 176 -6.15 28.47 -19.52
N TRP A 177 -5.47 28.77 -20.60
CA TRP A 177 -5.14 30.12 -21.03
C TRP A 177 -6.30 31.10 -20.98
N GLY A 178 -6.14 32.19 -20.22
CA GLY A 178 -7.10 33.28 -20.07
C GLY A 178 -8.40 32.90 -19.35
N GLN A 179 -8.56 31.67 -18.85
CA GLN A 179 -9.77 31.21 -18.19
C GLN A 179 -9.58 31.15 -16.67
N PRO A 180 -10.48 31.78 -15.88
CA PRO A 180 -10.49 31.59 -14.44
C PRO A 180 -10.97 30.19 -14.07
N LEU A 181 -10.52 29.67 -12.93
CA LEU A 181 -11.06 28.44 -12.36
C LEU A 181 -12.54 28.63 -12.01
N ASP A 182 -13.38 27.69 -12.44
CA ASP A 182 -14.82 27.64 -12.17
C ASP A 182 -15.15 26.41 -11.31
N LEU A 183 -15.42 26.63 -10.02
CA LEU A 183 -15.81 25.60 -9.05
C LEU A 183 -17.33 25.53 -8.82
N SER A 184 -18.15 26.04 -9.74
CA SER A 184 -19.61 26.07 -9.59
C SER A 184 -20.25 24.67 -9.44
N ASP A 185 -19.56 23.61 -9.87
CA ASP A 185 -20.00 22.22 -9.67
C ASP A 185 -19.50 21.62 -8.32
N VAL A 186 -18.64 22.36 -7.60
CA VAL A 186 -18.01 21.91 -6.34
C VAL A 186 -18.60 22.61 -5.13
N CYS A 187 -18.70 23.95 -5.17
CA CYS A 187 -19.20 24.78 -4.07
C CYS A 187 -20.33 25.71 -4.55
N VAL A 188 -21.24 26.02 -3.63
CA VAL A 188 -22.40 26.87 -3.91
C VAL A 188 -21.99 28.32 -4.19
N GLU A 189 -20.99 28.82 -3.47
CA GLU A 189 -20.42 30.15 -3.61
C GLU A 189 -18.92 30.04 -3.62
N GLN A 190 -18.30 30.26 -4.78
CA GLN A 190 -16.85 30.21 -4.94
C GLN A 190 -16.26 31.54 -4.51
N THR A 191 -15.30 31.48 -3.59
CA THR A 191 -14.49 32.62 -3.15
C THR A 191 -13.02 32.49 -3.54
N TYR A 192 -12.55 31.26 -3.79
CA TYR A 192 -11.21 31.00 -4.31
C TYR A 192 -11.05 31.49 -5.74
N GLN A 193 -9.92 32.13 -6.03
CA GLN A 193 -9.58 32.67 -7.36
C GLN A 193 -8.26 32.10 -7.85
N GLU A 194 -8.27 31.56 -9.07
CA GLU A 194 -7.09 31.10 -9.78
C GLU A 194 -7.22 31.52 -11.26
N ILE A 195 -6.35 32.43 -11.72
CA ILE A 195 -6.37 33.00 -13.08
C ILE A 195 -4.94 33.08 -13.63
N PRO A 196 -4.62 32.40 -14.74
CA PRO A 196 -5.44 31.36 -15.38
C PRO A 196 -5.57 30.12 -14.50
N ALA A 197 -6.65 29.36 -14.70
CA ALA A 197 -6.83 28.07 -14.04
C ALA A 197 -5.72 27.10 -14.46
N LYS A 198 -5.27 26.25 -13.54
CA LYS A 198 -4.37 25.14 -13.84
C LYS A 198 -5.17 23.86 -14.09
N ALA A 199 -4.65 22.97 -14.93
CA ALA A 199 -5.23 21.66 -15.16
C ALA A 199 -5.34 20.85 -13.85
N THR A 200 -6.45 20.16 -13.66
CA THR A 200 -6.73 19.35 -12.46
C THR A 200 -5.96 18.04 -12.48
N GLY A 201 -5.52 17.57 -11.32
CA GLY A 201 -4.61 16.43 -11.16
C GLY A 201 -5.01 15.13 -11.84
N ASN A 202 -6.30 14.90 -12.08
CA ASN A 202 -6.83 13.74 -12.80
C ASN A 202 -7.01 13.98 -14.31
N ASP A 203 -6.07 14.69 -14.94
CA ASP A 203 -6.00 14.93 -16.38
C ASP A 203 -7.21 15.72 -16.95
N ARG A 204 -7.72 16.70 -16.15
CA ARG A 204 -8.74 17.64 -16.60
C ARG A 204 -8.06 18.94 -17.06
N PHE A 205 -7.87 19.05 -18.38
CA PHE A 205 -7.15 20.18 -19.03
C PHE A 205 -8.08 21.37 -19.37
N PHE A 206 -9.16 21.53 -18.62
CA PHE A 206 -10.10 22.65 -18.71
C PHE A 206 -10.40 23.24 -17.33
N ASN A 207 -10.97 24.44 -17.29
CA ASN A 207 -11.04 25.27 -16.09
C ASN A 207 -12.21 24.94 -15.14
N ARG A 208 -13.11 23.97 -15.47
CA ARG A 208 -14.29 23.65 -14.68
C ARG A 208 -14.30 22.16 -14.26
N PRO A 209 -13.54 21.78 -13.22
CA PRO A 209 -13.62 20.44 -12.67
C PRO A 209 -14.95 20.23 -11.94
N SER A 210 -15.44 18.98 -11.93
CA SER A 210 -16.60 18.57 -11.13
C SER A 210 -16.20 18.19 -9.71
N LYS A 211 -17.17 18.03 -8.80
CA LYS A 211 -16.94 17.52 -7.44
C LYS A 211 -16.34 16.10 -7.38
N ASN A 212 -16.46 15.34 -8.49
CA ASN A 212 -15.90 13.99 -8.60
C ASN A 212 -14.46 14.00 -9.13
N ASP A 213 -13.98 15.14 -9.63
CA ASP A 213 -12.59 15.31 -10.02
C ASP A 213 -11.71 15.61 -8.79
N TRP A 214 -10.40 15.61 -8.99
CA TRP A 214 -9.45 15.99 -7.94
C TRP A 214 -9.28 17.51 -7.90
N TYR A 215 -10.41 18.23 -7.75
CA TYR A 215 -10.51 19.69 -7.89
C TYR A 215 -9.58 20.46 -6.96
N GLU A 216 -9.15 19.84 -5.84
CA GLU A 216 -8.19 20.40 -4.87
C GLU A 216 -6.75 20.33 -5.34
N THR A 217 -6.48 19.66 -6.47
CA THR A 217 -5.13 19.42 -6.99
C THR A 217 -4.91 20.00 -8.38
N VAL A 218 -3.64 20.18 -8.72
CA VAL A 218 -3.17 20.57 -10.05
C VAL A 218 -2.18 19.56 -10.61
N LYS A 219 -2.30 19.28 -11.91
CA LYS A 219 -1.45 18.33 -12.64
C LYS A 219 -0.03 18.87 -12.79
N LEU A 220 0.98 18.06 -12.48
CA LEU A 220 2.38 18.33 -12.79
C LEU A 220 2.69 18.01 -14.26
N ASN A 221 3.46 18.87 -14.88
CA ASN A 221 3.87 18.75 -16.28
C ASN A 221 5.24 18.11 -16.40
N TYR A 222 5.29 16.91 -16.92
CA TYR A 222 6.52 16.17 -17.19
C TYR A 222 6.99 16.28 -18.64
N GLY A 223 6.57 17.29 -19.38
CA GLY A 223 6.94 17.49 -20.77
C GLY A 223 6.08 16.72 -21.76
N ILE A 224 4.84 16.38 -21.39
CA ILE A 224 3.89 15.78 -22.30
C ILE A 224 2.82 16.82 -22.65
N ASP A 225 2.67 17.13 -23.96
CA ASP A 225 1.54 17.92 -24.44
C ASP A 225 0.37 16.98 -24.74
N TYR A 226 -0.70 17.10 -23.96
CA TYR A 226 -1.94 16.32 -24.12
C TYR A 226 -2.91 16.96 -25.10
N CYS A 227 -2.71 18.22 -25.48
CA CYS A 227 -3.61 19.05 -26.28
C CYS A 227 -3.03 19.43 -27.65
N ASP A 228 -1.91 18.81 -28.05
CA ASP A 228 -1.33 19.01 -29.38
C ASP A 228 -2.34 18.65 -30.47
N ALA A 229 -2.39 19.43 -31.53
CA ALA A 229 -3.27 19.22 -32.69
C ALA A 229 -3.09 17.84 -33.34
N GLY A 230 -1.89 17.26 -33.24
CA GLY A 230 -1.55 15.91 -33.71
C GLY A 230 -1.88 14.80 -32.70
N GLY A 231 -2.42 15.13 -31.54
CA GLY A 231 -2.61 14.25 -30.40
C GLY A 231 -1.49 14.44 -29.35
N ARG A 232 -1.41 13.51 -28.39
CA ARG A 232 -0.37 13.53 -27.35
C ARG A 232 1.02 13.49 -27.97
N SER A 233 1.91 14.39 -27.51
CA SER A 233 3.32 14.45 -27.93
C SER A 233 4.27 14.60 -26.73
N ASP A 234 5.46 14.02 -26.84
CA ASP A 234 6.46 14.00 -25.80
C ASP A 234 7.58 15.03 -26.10
N HIS A 235 7.92 15.87 -25.10
CA HIS A 235 8.88 16.95 -25.20
C HIS A 235 9.94 16.84 -24.09
N PHE A 236 10.83 15.85 -24.19
CA PHE A 236 11.84 15.54 -23.15
C PHE A 236 13.24 16.09 -23.45
N ASN A 237 13.40 16.87 -24.52
CA ASN A 237 14.65 17.53 -24.86
C ASN A 237 14.42 19.03 -25.21
N PRO A 238 14.89 19.98 -24.39
CA PRO A 238 15.66 19.78 -23.14
C PRO A 238 14.83 19.05 -22.06
N ILE A 239 15.53 18.46 -21.06
CA ILE A 239 14.89 17.78 -19.92
C ILE A 239 13.92 18.76 -19.25
N PRO A 240 12.64 18.36 -19.02
CA PRO A 240 11.66 19.19 -18.33
C PRO A 240 12.13 19.60 -16.92
N ASP A 241 11.88 20.84 -16.55
CA ASP A 241 12.29 21.36 -15.23
C ASP A 241 11.68 20.56 -14.07
N THR A 242 10.44 20.08 -14.23
CA THR A 242 9.76 19.21 -13.26
C THR A 242 10.58 17.96 -12.92
N TRP A 243 11.31 17.37 -13.90
CA TRP A 243 12.12 16.18 -13.64
C TRP A 243 13.24 16.46 -12.64
N ASN A 244 13.90 17.60 -12.75
CA ASN A 244 14.97 17.99 -11.85
C ASN A 244 14.42 18.27 -10.45
N LYS A 245 13.31 19.03 -10.34
CA LYS A 245 12.67 19.37 -9.07
C LYS A 245 12.16 18.13 -8.33
N MET A 246 11.44 17.26 -9.02
CA MET A 246 10.87 16.03 -8.41
C MET A 246 11.95 15.02 -8.02
N THR A 247 13.04 14.91 -8.81
CA THR A 247 14.18 14.07 -8.44
C THR A 247 14.91 14.62 -7.21
N SER A 248 15.05 15.95 -7.10
CA SER A 248 15.65 16.60 -5.93
C SER A 248 14.86 16.34 -4.64
N ILE A 249 13.53 16.29 -4.72
CA ILE A 249 12.64 15.92 -3.61
C ILE A 249 12.92 14.48 -3.15
N LEU A 250 13.00 13.53 -4.08
CA LEU A 250 13.34 12.14 -3.76
C LEU A 250 14.70 12.02 -3.07
N LEU A 251 15.71 12.71 -3.59
CA LEU A 251 17.05 12.73 -3.00
C LEU A 251 17.07 13.37 -1.61
N PHE A 252 16.27 14.43 -1.38
CA PHE A 252 16.12 15.05 -0.07
C PHE A 252 15.62 14.07 0.99
N TRP A 253 14.57 13.32 0.69
CA TRP A 253 14.01 12.35 1.64
C TRP A 253 14.87 11.09 1.79
N ALA A 254 15.48 10.62 0.71
CA ALA A 254 16.45 9.52 0.78
C ALA A 254 17.63 9.86 1.69
N LYS A 255 18.14 11.11 1.61
CA LYS A 255 19.19 11.62 2.52
C LYS A 255 18.78 11.62 3.97
N LYS A 256 17.49 11.80 4.28
CA LYS A 256 16.96 11.77 5.65
C LYS A 256 16.74 10.34 6.19
N GLY A 257 16.98 9.31 5.38
CA GLY A 257 16.92 7.92 5.82
C GLY A 257 15.62 7.19 5.50
N VAL A 258 14.82 7.69 4.56
CA VAL A 258 13.69 6.93 4.01
C VAL A 258 14.22 5.76 3.20
N ASP A 259 13.74 4.52 3.49
CA ASP A 259 14.22 3.29 2.85
C ASP A 259 13.45 2.96 1.56
N ALA A 260 12.21 3.43 1.44
CA ALA A 260 11.41 3.21 0.24
C ALA A 260 10.38 4.32 0.01
N PHE A 261 10.07 4.56 -1.25
CA PHE A 261 8.99 5.46 -1.68
C PHE A 261 7.81 4.67 -2.24
N ARG A 262 6.62 4.90 -1.72
CA ARG A 262 5.38 4.52 -2.38
C ARG A 262 4.97 5.67 -3.31
N CYS A 263 5.03 5.40 -4.61
CA CYS A 263 4.79 6.40 -5.64
C CYS A 263 3.31 6.37 -6.04
N ASP A 264 2.61 7.42 -5.62
CA ASP A 264 1.18 7.61 -5.88
C ASP A 264 0.92 7.77 -7.38
N MET A 265 -0.11 7.08 -7.91
CA MET A 265 -0.52 7.17 -9.31
C MET A 265 0.67 7.16 -10.29
N ALA A 266 1.64 6.28 -10.06
CA ALA A 266 2.89 6.24 -10.82
C ALA A 266 2.67 6.10 -12.33
N GLU A 267 1.60 5.41 -12.75
CA GLU A 267 1.26 5.22 -14.16
C GLU A 267 0.81 6.49 -14.90
N MET A 268 0.43 7.55 -14.16
CA MET A 268 0.09 8.86 -14.74
C MET A 268 1.33 9.73 -15.03
N VAL A 269 2.51 9.23 -14.71
CA VAL A 269 3.80 9.89 -14.89
C VAL A 269 4.64 9.08 -15.89
N PRO A 270 5.27 9.72 -16.90
CA PRO A 270 5.93 9.00 -17.97
C PRO A 270 7.10 8.13 -17.48
N THR A 271 7.20 6.92 -18.05
CA THR A 271 8.28 5.97 -17.74
C THR A 271 9.67 6.57 -17.98
N ALA A 272 9.82 7.50 -18.93
CA ALA A 272 11.06 8.20 -19.18
C ALA A 272 11.53 9.03 -17.96
N PHE A 273 10.62 9.69 -17.25
CA PHE A 273 10.95 10.35 -15.97
C PHE A 273 11.37 9.33 -14.92
N TRP A 274 10.67 8.22 -14.81
CA TRP A 274 11.00 7.20 -13.83
C TRP A 274 12.38 6.60 -14.08
N ALA A 275 12.73 6.30 -15.34
CA ALA A 275 14.09 5.85 -15.68
C ALA A 275 15.15 6.87 -15.23
N TRP A 276 14.88 8.17 -15.47
CA TRP A 276 15.76 9.26 -15.04
C TRP A 276 15.90 9.37 -13.52
N ALA A 277 14.76 9.36 -12.79
CA ALA A 277 14.75 9.62 -11.36
C ALA A 277 15.26 8.41 -10.56
N THR A 278 14.82 7.20 -10.89
CA THR A 278 15.25 5.98 -10.18
C THR A 278 16.73 5.71 -10.34
N ASP A 279 17.29 5.93 -11.56
CA ASP A 279 18.73 5.81 -11.80
C ASP A 279 19.54 6.75 -10.88
N LYS A 280 19.16 8.03 -10.82
CA LYS A 280 19.85 9.03 -9.98
C LYS A 280 19.73 8.72 -8.49
N VAL A 281 18.54 8.35 -8.03
CA VAL A 281 18.33 8.04 -6.61
C VAL A 281 19.09 6.77 -6.23
N LYS A 282 18.98 5.69 -7.02
CA LYS A 282 19.68 4.43 -6.74
C LYS A 282 21.19 4.53 -6.89
N PHE A 283 21.70 5.43 -7.74
CA PHE A 283 23.13 5.71 -7.81
C PHE A 283 23.67 6.30 -6.49
N MET A 284 22.91 7.20 -5.87
CA MET A 284 23.30 7.84 -4.59
C MET A 284 22.92 7.00 -3.37
N TYR A 285 21.79 6.29 -3.44
CA TYR A 285 21.18 5.52 -2.35
C TYR A 285 20.74 4.14 -2.88
N PRO A 286 21.67 3.20 -3.12
CA PRO A 286 21.37 1.92 -3.80
C PRO A 286 20.38 1.01 -3.07
N GLU A 287 20.20 1.20 -1.75
CA GLU A 287 19.28 0.41 -0.95
C GLU A 287 17.82 0.94 -0.98
N VAL A 288 17.60 2.15 -1.51
CA VAL A 288 16.26 2.74 -1.59
C VAL A 288 15.41 1.98 -2.61
N LYS A 289 14.17 1.66 -2.20
CA LYS A 289 13.20 0.91 -3.00
C LYS A 289 12.08 1.81 -3.52
N PHE A 290 11.52 1.45 -4.66
CA PHE A 290 10.37 2.13 -5.26
C PHE A 290 9.19 1.17 -5.34
N ILE A 291 8.05 1.60 -4.81
CA ILE A 291 6.76 0.89 -4.84
C ILE A 291 5.82 1.70 -5.72
N GLY A 292 5.39 1.15 -6.84
CA GLY A 292 4.53 1.85 -7.80
C GLY A 292 3.07 1.49 -7.65
N GLU A 293 2.22 2.50 -7.63
CA GLU A 293 0.80 2.32 -7.87
C GLU A 293 0.55 2.35 -9.37
N VAL A 294 0.42 1.16 -9.96
CA VAL A 294 0.18 0.94 -11.39
C VAL A 294 -0.98 -0.02 -11.52
N TYR A 295 -2.05 0.39 -12.17
CA TYR A 295 -3.30 -0.40 -12.29
C TYR A 295 -3.44 -1.11 -13.63
N ASN A 296 -2.71 -0.67 -14.67
CA ASN A 296 -2.74 -1.34 -15.96
C ASN A 296 -1.76 -2.51 -15.99
N PRO A 297 -2.20 -3.79 -16.02
CA PRO A 297 -1.30 -4.95 -16.02
C PRO A 297 -0.37 -5.01 -17.24
N SER A 298 -0.75 -4.39 -18.36
CA SER A 298 0.11 -4.33 -19.56
C SER A 298 1.34 -3.45 -19.37
N GLU A 299 1.30 -2.53 -18.39
CA GLU A 299 2.40 -1.61 -18.09
C GLU A 299 3.36 -2.14 -17.01
N TYR A 300 3.02 -3.19 -16.26
CA TYR A 300 3.85 -3.66 -15.15
C TYR A 300 5.32 -3.84 -15.53
N ARG A 301 5.59 -4.51 -16.65
CA ARG A 301 6.97 -4.78 -17.11
C ARG A 301 7.72 -3.52 -17.51
N ASN A 302 7.01 -2.51 -18.02
CA ASN A 302 7.59 -1.21 -18.36
C ASN A 302 8.05 -0.47 -17.09
N TYR A 303 7.22 -0.42 -16.04
CA TYR A 303 7.57 0.24 -14.78
C TYR A 303 8.66 -0.51 -14.00
N ILE A 304 8.65 -1.83 -14.01
CA ILE A 304 9.76 -2.63 -13.45
C ILE A 304 11.06 -2.35 -14.22
N GLY A 305 10.98 -2.30 -15.55
CA GLY A 305 12.13 -2.03 -16.43
C GLY A 305 12.79 -0.66 -16.21
N VAL A 306 12.05 0.33 -15.70
CA VAL A 306 12.57 1.66 -15.37
C VAL A 306 12.89 1.84 -13.89
N GLY A 307 12.95 0.76 -13.12
CA GLY A 307 13.56 0.77 -11.80
C GLY A 307 12.61 0.65 -10.61
N PHE A 308 11.31 0.38 -10.81
CA PHE A 308 10.44 0.02 -9.70
C PHE A 308 10.80 -1.36 -9.16
N ASP A 309 10.94 -1.45 -7.85
CA ASP A 309 11.22 -2.70 -7.16
C ASP A 309 9.94 -3.53 -6.95
N TRP A 310 8.81 -2.84 -6.62
CA TRP A 310 7.52 -3.50 -6.39
C TRP A 310 6.39 -2.67 -6.97
N LEU A 311 5.37 -3.36 -7.49
CA LEU A 311 4.14 -2.78 -8.02
C LEU A 311 2.92 -3.40 -7.35
N TYR A 312 1.87 -2.63 -7.13
CA TYR A 312 0.58 -3.15 -6.68
C TYR A 312 0.01 -4.15 -7.67
N ASP A 313 -0.32 -5.36 -7.22
CA ASP A 313 -1.17 -6.27 -8.00
C ASP A 313 -2.64 -6.07 -7.64
N LYS A 314 -3.16 -4.89 -8.02
CA LYS A 314 -4.54 -4.48 -7.71
C LYS A 314 -5.55 -5.13 -8.65
N VAL A 315 -5.37 -4.97 -9.95
CA VAL A 315 -6.34 -5.40 -10.98
C VAL A 315 -6.28 -6.92 -11.20
N GLY A 316 -5.13 -7.56 -10.98
CA GLY A 316 -4.97 -9.01 -11.01
C GLY A 316 -5.36 -9.67 -9.69
N MET A 317 -4.36 -9.87 -8.82
CA MET A 317 -4.51 -10.68 -7.61
C MET A 317 -5.50 -10.10 -6.60
N TYR A 318 -5.46 -8.78 -6.32
CA TYR A 318 -6.38 -8.20 -5.33
C TYR A 318 -7.85 -8.36 -5.76
N ASP A 319 -8.21 -7.95 -6.98
CA ASP A 319 -9.60 -8.00 -7.46
C ASP A 319 -10.11 -9.45 -7.53
N CYS A 320 -9.26 -10.39 -7.98
CA CYS A 320 -9.59 -11.81 -7.99
C CYS A 320 -9.87 -12.33 -6.57
N VAL A 321 -8.95 -12.10 -5.64
CA VAL A 321 -9.07 -12.61 -4.27
C VAL A 321 -10.26 -11.97 -3.53
N ARG A 322 -10.53 -10.68 -3.79
CA ARG A 322 -11.73 -10.01 -3.30
C ARG A 322 -13.01 -10.74 -3.74
N ASP A 323 -13.10 -11.09 -5.02
CA ASP A 323 -14.25 -11.82 -5.56
C ASP A 323 -14.35 -13.25 -5.01
N VAL A 324 -13.21 -13.92 -4.78
CA VAL A 324 -13.17 -15.25 -4.12
C VAL A 324 -13.68 -15.15 -2.68
N ILE A 325 -13.23 -14.17 -1.89
CA ILE A 325 -13.69 -13.91 -0.52
C ILE A 325 -15.21 -13.70 -0.49
N CYS A 326 -15.76 -12.99 -1.49
CA CYS A 326 -17.19 -12.72 -1.62
C CYS A 326 -17.98 -13.89 -2.24
N GLY A 327 -17.33 -14.97 -2.65
CA GLY A 327 -17.97 -16.11 -3.32
C GLY A 327 -18.46 -15.84 -4.76
N LYS A 328 -17.95 -14.79 -5.39
CA LYS A 328 -18.27 -14.39 -6.78
C LYS A 328 -17.40 -15.09 -7.82
N ARG A 329 -16.20 -15.53 -7.43
CA ARG A 329 -15.26 -16.29 -8.27
C ARG A 329 -14.83 -17.57 -7.53
N PRO A 330 -14.52 -18.67 -8.23
CA PRO A 330 -13.95 -19.87 -7.63
C PRO A 330 -12.51 -19.62 -7.15
N ALA A 331 -12.08 -20.28 -6.09
CA ALA A 331 -10.71 -20.16 -5.56
C ALA A 331 -9.64 -20.54 -6.60
N ALA A 332 -9.93 -21.47 -7.50
CA ALA A 332 -9.04 -21.83 -8.61
C ALA A 332 -8.71 -20.64 -9.55
N ALA A 333 -9.50 -19.56 -9.52
CA ALA A 333 -9.20 -18.37 -10.31
C ALA A 333 -7.86 -17.71 -9.92
N ILE A 334 -7.38 -17.91 -8.69
CA ILE A 334 -6.08 -17.43 -8.19
C ILE A 334 -4.93 -17.93 -9.09
N THR A 335 -5.07 -19.14 -9.66
CA THR A 335 -4.07 -19.71 -10.57
C THR A 335 -3.81 -18.83 -11.78
N TYR A 336 -4.85 -18.25 -12.38
CA TYR A 336 -4.70 -17.41 -13.57
C TYR A 336 -3.95 -16.10 -13.26
N GLU A 337 -4.17 -15.56 -12.07
CA GLU A 337 -3.59 -14.27 -11.69
C GLU A 337 -2.07 -14.40 -11.44
N TRP A 338 -1.62 -15.42 -10.70
CA TRP A 338 -0.19 -15.60 -10.51
C TRP A 338 0.51 -16.01 -11.80
N GLN A 339 -0.13 -16.80 -12.68
CA GLN A 339 0.44 -17.16 -13.99
C GLN A 339 0.61 -15.96 -14.92
N ALA A 340 -0.29 -14.97 -14.84
CA ALA A 340 -0.20 -13.76 -15.65
C ALA A 340 1.04 -12.91 -15.31
N THR A 341 1.59 -13.09 -14.11
CA THR A 341 2.74 -12.35 -13.59
C THR A 341 3.91 -13.25 -13.20
N ASP A 342 3.95 -14.51 -13.68
CA ASP A 342 4.94 -15.51 -13.27
C ASP A 342 6.40 -15.06 -13.50
N ASP A 343 6.66 -14.39 -14.61
CA ASP A 343 7.99 -13.85 -14.95
C ASP A 343 8.42 -12.60 -14.13
N ILE A 344 7.47 -11.97 -13.44
CA ILE A 344 7.68 -10.76 -12.64
C ILE A 344 7.15 -10.89 -11.21
N HIS A 345 6.81 -12.08 -10.77
CA HIS A 345 6.11 -12.28 -9.49
C HIS A 345 6.86 -11.70 -8.29
N ASP A 346 8.19 -11.69 -8.29
CA ASP A 346 9.00 -11.11 -7.21
C ASP A 346 8.80 -9.59 -7.04
N HIS A 347 8.28 -8.94 -8.08
CA HIS A 347 7.97 -7.51 -8.10
C HIS A 347 6.51 -7.20 -7.74
N MET A 348 5.63 -8.19 -7.61
CA MET A 348 4.20 -7.95 -7.40
C MET A 348 3.86 -7.89 -5.93
N LEU A 349 3.46 -6.70 -5.43
CA LEU A 349 3.02 -6.47 -4.06
C LEU A 349 1.58 -6.95 -3.88
N TYR A 350 1.39 -8.01 -3.09
CA TYR A 350 0.06 -8.52 -2.75
C TYR A 350 -0.47 -7.86 -1.48
N PHE A 351 -1.77 -7.61 -1.44
CA PHE A 351 -2.48 -7.04 -0.30
C PHE A 351 -3.96 -7.43 -0.31
N LEU A 352 -4.64 -7.23 0.81
CA LEU A 352 -6.07 -7.49 0.96
C LEU A 352 -6.87 -6.24 1.30
N GLU A 353 -6.22 -5.25 1.89
CA GLU A 353 -6.74 -3.92 2.22
C GLU A 353 -5.65 -2.88 2.03
N ASN A 354 -6.05 -1.66 1.70
CA ASN A 354 -5.26 -0.44 1.79
C ASN A 354 -6.17 0.76 2.09
N HIS A 355 -5.64 1.97 2.03
CA HIS A 355 -6.40 3.18 2.36
C HIS A 355 -7.43 3.58 1.28
N ASP A 356 -7.33 3.03 0.06
CA ASP A 356 -8.27 3.30 -1.06
C ASP A 356 -9.34 2.23 -1.18
N GLU A 357 -9.15 1.06 -0.58
CA GLU A 357 -10.04 -0.09 -0.71
C GLU A 357 -10.93 -0.26 0.53
N GLN A 358 -12.07 -0.90 0.31
CA GLN A 358 -13.00 -1.24 1.38
C GLN A 358 -12.40 -2.24 2.35
N ARG A 359 -12.72 -2.11 3.64
CA ARG A 359 -12.33 -3.08 4.67
C ARG A 359 -13.05 -4.40 4.50
N ILE A 360 -12.37 -5.53 4.68
CA ILE A 360 -12.96 -6.88 4.56
C ILE A 360 -14.16 -7.04 5.49
N ALA A 361 -14.08 -6.52 6.71
CA ALA A 361 -15.16 -6.60 7.68
C ALA A 361 -16.34 -5.68 7.37
N SER A 362 -16.21 -4.76 6.42
CA SER A 362 -17.28 -3.87 5.99
C SER A 362 -18.41 -4.64 5.30
N PRO A 363 -19.68 -4.23 5.51
CA PRO A 363 -20.81 -4.76 4.74
C PRO A 363 -20.73 -4.46 3.24
N PHE A 364 -19.89 -3.51 2.82
CA PHE A 364 -19.62 -3.19 1.42
C PHE A 364 -18.60 -4.13 0.75
N PHE A 365 -17.93 -4.98 1.53
CA PHE A 365 -17.03 -6.00 1.02
C PHE A 365 -17.54 -7.40 1.44
N ALA A 366 -17.07 -7.97 2.55
CA ALA A 366 -17.40 -9.33 2.95
C ALA A 366 -18.26 -9.42 4.25
N GLY A 367 -18.34 -8.34 5.02
CA GLY A 367 -19.14 -8.25 6.25
C GLY A 367 -18.59 -9.05 7.43
N ASP A 368 -17.48 -9.75 7.28
CA ASP A 368 -16.84 -10.59 8.30
C ASP A 368 -15.34 -10.68 8.05
N ALA A 369 -14.53 -10.16 8.96
CA ALA A 369 -13.07 -10.15 8.86
C ALA A 369 -12.44 -11.55 8.72
N ARG A 370 -13.10 -12.58 9.30
CA ARG A 370 -12.63 -13.98 9.25
C ARG A 370 -12.58 -14.53 7.83
N LYS A 371 -13.42 -14.02 6.93
CA LYS A 371 -13.41 -14.41 5.51
C LYS A 371 -12.11 -14.04 4.79
N GLY A 372 -11.36 -13.07 5.32
CA GLY A 372 -10.03 -12.70 4.80
C GLY A 372 -8.91 -13.66 5.19
N VAL A 373 -9.10 -14.54 6.21
CA VAL A 373 -8.01 -15.39 6.72
C VAL A 373 -7.49 -16.38 5.68
N PRO A 374 -8.32 -17.12 4.90
CA PRO A 374 -7.80 -18.01 3.85
C PRO A 374 -7.05 -17.24 2.76
N ALA A 375 -7.50 -16.03 2.43
CA ALA A 375 -6.81 -15.14 1.49
C ALA A 375 -5.45 -14.66 2.03
N LEU A 376 -5.38 -14.33 3.32
CA LEU A 376 -4.12 -14.01 3.99
C LEU A 376 -3.12 -15.17 3.90
N ILE A 377 -3.57 -16.41 4.18
CA ILE A 377 -2.74 -17.60 4.08
C ILE A 377 -2.23 -17.78 2.65
N ALA A 378 -3.12 -17.69 1.65
CA ALA A 378 -2.74 -17.83 0.26
C ALA A 378 -1.73 -16.75 -0.14
N ASN A 379 -2.09 -15.47 -0.06
CA ASN A 379 -1.29 -14.37 -0.59
C ASN A 379 0.04 -14.16 0.15
N ALA A 380 0.07 -14.35 1.47
CA ALA A 380 1.31 -14.17 2.21
C ALA A 380 2.28 -15.34 2.06
N LEU A 381 1.80 -16.57 1.78
CA LEU A 381 2.63 -17.78 1.78
C LEU A 381 2.91 -18.35 0.38
N MET A 382 2.19 -17.90 -0.66
CA MET A 382 2.26 -18.50 -1.99
C MET A 382 3.60 -18.25 -2.69
N LEU A 383 4.09 -17.04 -2.73
CA LEU A 383 5.27 -16.62 -3.49
C LEU A 383 6.25 -15.83 -2.59
N PRO A 384 7.50 -15.63 -2.99
CA PRO A 384 8.47 -14.83 -2.23
C PRO A 384 8.25 -13.32 -2.36
N ASN A 385 7.28 -12.87 -3.13
CA ASN A 385 6.91 -11.49 -3.39
C ASN A 385 6.49 -10.71 -2.13
N PRO A 386 6.56 -9.37 -2.11
CA PRO A 386 6.14 -8.57 -0.97
C PRO A 386 4.65 -8.72 -0.66
N PHE A 387 4.30 -8.57 0.63
CA PHE A 387 2.94 -8.57 1.12
C PHE A 387 2.69 -7.32 1.98
N MET A 388 1.53 -6.69 1.83
CA MET A 388 1.13 -5.52 2.60
C MET A 388 -0.09 -5.78 3.46
N LEU A 389 -0.06 -5.25 4.68
CA LEU A 389 -1.13 -5.25 5.66
C LEU A 389 -1.51 -3.81 5.99
N TYR A 390 -2.79 -3.46 5.97
CA TYR A 390 -3.27 -2.14 6.39
C TYR A 390 -3.69 -2.15 7.86
N ALA A 391 -3.24 -1.16 8.63
CA ALA A 391 -3.48 -1.06 10.07
C ALA A 391 -4.97 -1.18 10.45
N GLY A 392 -5.26 -2.05 11.41
CA GLY A 392 -6.62 -2.39 11.83
C GLY A 392 -7.18 -3.64 11.15
N GLN A 393 -6.65 -4.08 10.01
CA GLN A 393 -7.07 -5.30 9.33
C GLN A 393 -6.92 -6.53 10.25
N GLU A 394 -5.85 -6.58 11.03
CA GLU A 394 -5.56 -7.63 12.01
C GLU A 394 -6.53 -7.66 13.21
N TYR A 395 -7.33 -6.62 13.36
CA TYR A 395 -8.40 -6.51 14.38
C TYR A 395 -9.79 -6.54 13.78
N GLY A 396 -9.93 -6.65 12.44
CA GLY A 396 -11.22 -6.66 11.77
C GLY A 396 -11.88 -5.29 11.67
N GLU A 397 -11.08 -4.24 11.38
CA GLU A 397 -11.61 -2.90 11.13
C GLU A 397 -12.68 -2.91 10.04
N ARG A 398 -13.78 -2.17 10.26
CA ARG A 398 -14.96 -2.12 9.38
C ARG A 398 -15.03 -0.88 8.50
N GLY A 399 -14.17 0.11 8.70
CA GLY A 399 -14.27 1.42 8.12
C GLY A 399 -15.18 2.34 8.93
N MET A 400 -15.51 3.52 8.37
CA MET A 400 -16.37 4.48 9.05
C MET A 400 -17.81 4.00 9.18
N ASP A 401 -18.39 4.17 10.36
CA ASP A 401 -19.82 3.96 10.63
C ASP A 401 -20.64 5.25 10.47
N LYS A 402 -19.99 6.41 10.41
CA LYS A 402 -20.60 7.71 10.20
C LYS A 402 -20.07 8.33 8.93
N GLU A 403 -20.88 9.19 8.32
CA GLU A 403 -20.49 9.93 7.15
C GLU A 403 -19.55 11.08 7.51
N GLY A 404 -18.49 11.23 6.74
CA GLY A 404 -17.62 12.38 6.65
C GLY A 404 -17.56 12.84 5.21
N PHE A 405 -16.45 13.38 4.77
CA PHE A 405 -16.30 13.83 3.39
C PHE A 405 -16.51 12.69 2.36
N SER A 406 -15.97 11.51 2.60
CA SER A 406 -16.07 10.34 1.69
C SER A 406 -17.43 9.65 1.72
N GLY A 407 -18.27 9.93 2.71
CA GLY A 407 -19.49 9.17 2.95
C GLY A 407 -19.23 7.78 3.54
N ARG A 408 -20.29 7.00 3.70
CA ARG A 408 -20.26 5.66 4.26
C ARG A 408 -20.16 4.62 3.15
N ASP A 409 -18.96 4.21 2.81
CA ASP A 409 -18.68 3.29 1.70
C ASP A 409 -17.84 2.06 2.07
N GLY A 410 -17.54 1.89 3.36
CA GLY A 410 -16.74 0.76 3.87
C GLY A 410 -15.24 0.99 3.89
N ARG A 411 -14.78 2.20 3.56
CA ARG A 411 -13.39 2.61 3.71
C ARG A 411 -13.14 3.25 5.07
N THR A 412 -11.90 3.26 5.51
CA THR A 412 -11.45 4.14 6.58
C THR A 412 -11.15 5.50 5.96
N THR A 413 -11.70 6.58 6.51
CA THR A 413 -11.50 7.93 5.94
C THR A 413 -10.03 8.31 5.83
N ILE A 414 -9.70 9.06 4.77
CA ILE A 414 -8.40 9.73 4.60
C ILE A 414 -8.54 11.26 4.61
N PHE A 415 -9.77 11.79 4.81
CA PHE A 415 -10.08 13.22 4.70
C PHE A 415 -10.54 13.85 6.01
N ASP A 416 -10.76 13.04 7.05
CA ASP A 416 -11.33 13.47 8.32
C ASP A 416 -10.36 13.22 9.48
N TYR A 417 -10.50 14.01 10.54
CA TYR A 417 -9.94 13.67 11.85
C TYR A 417 -10.84 12.65 12.51
N TRP A 418 -10.30 11.46 12.79
CA TRP A 418 -11.08 10.33 13.26
C TRP A 418 -10.29 9.45 14.22
N CYS A 419 -10.97 8.82 15.16
CA CYS A 419 -10.41 7.78 16.01
C CYS A 419 -10.91 6.42 15.56
N VAL A 420 -10.00 5.55 15.15
CA VAL A 420 -10.30 4.18 14.73
C VAL A 420 -10.21 3.26 15.94
N ASP A 421 -11.37 2.77 16.41
CA ASP A 421 -11.47 2.02 17.67
C ASP A 421 -10.67 0.72 17.67
N SER A 422 -10.65 -0.01 16.56
CA SER A 422 -9.88 -1.25 16.44
C SER A 422 -8.38 -1.02 16.63
N ILE A 423 -7.83 0.05 16.04
CA ILE A 423 -6.42 0.45 16.19
C ILE A 423 -6.17 0.95 17.61
N ARG A 424 -7.02 1.84 18.14
CA ARG A 424 -6.92 2.36 19.50
C ARG A 424 -6.92 1.23 20.52
N HIS A 425 -7.83 0.27 20.40
CA HIS A 425 -7.85 -0.90 21.28
C HIS A 425 -6.62 -1.78 21.07
N GLY A 426 -6.25 -2.05 19.83
CA GLY A 426 -5.14 -2.93 19.48
C GLY A 426 -3.79 -2.45 20.01
N TYR A 427 -3.52 -1.15 19.98
CA TYR A 427 -2.22 -0.60 20.34
C TYR A 427 -2.18 0.09 21.70
N TYR A 428 -3.26 0.76 22.11
CA TYR A 428 -3.23 1.63 23.29
C TYR A 428 -4.16 1.19 24.43
N GLN A 429 -5.21 0.43 24.15
CA GLN A 429 -6.21 0.02 25.14
C GLN A 429 -6.54 -1.49 25.05
N ARG A 430 -5.54 -2.34 25.00
CA ARG A 430 -5.66 -3.80 24.72
C ARG A 430 -6.64 -4.55 25.60
N ARG A 431 -6.94 -4.05 26.79
CA ARG A 431 -7.97 -4.64 27.68
C ARG A 431 -9.39 -4.55 27.08
N LYS A 432 -9.60 -3.63 26.11
CA LYS A 432 -10.87 -3.43 25.42
C LYS A 432 -11.04 -4.33 24.19
N LEU A 433 -9.99 -5.01 23.73
CA LEU A 433 -10.09 -5.96 22.63
C LEU A 433 -11.05 -7.09 23.01
N THR A 434 -11.98 -7.41 22.11
CA THR A 434 -12.84 -8.58 22.19
C THR A 434 -12.03 -9.87 22.04
N ASN A 435 -12.65 -11.02 22.30
CA ASN A 435 -11.98 -12.30 22.08
C ASN A 435 -11.77 -12.57 20.59
N GLU A 436 -12.73 -12.18 19.74
CA GLU A 436 -12.66 -12.30 18.27
C GLU A 436 -11.50 -11.48 17.70
N GLU A 437 -11.34 -10.23 18.15
CA GLU A 437 -10.22 -9.36 17.73
C GLU A 437 -8.85 -9.95 18.14
N LYS A 438 -8.75 -10.47 19.38
CA LYS A 438 -7.53 -11.14 19.86
C LYS A 438 -7.20 -12.41 19.07
N GLU A 439 -8.21 -13.22 18.76
CA GLU A 439 -8.04 -14.44 17.96
C GLU A 439 -7.60 -14.10 16.54
N LEU A 440 -8.19 -13.07 15.94
CA LEU A 440 -7.82 -12.60 14.60
C LEU A 440 -6.37 -12.08 14.58
N GLU A 441 -6.00 -11.21 15.52
CA GLU A 441 -4.61 -10.73 15.69
C GLU A 441 -3.63 -11.89 15.79
N GLN A 442 -3.95 -12.91 16.59
CA GLN A 442 -3.06 -14.08 16.74
C GLN A 442 -2.92 -14.88 15.45
N LYS A 443 -3.97 -14.99 14.63
CA LYS A 443 -3.91 -15.63 13.32
C LYS A 443 -2.99 -14.84 12.37
N TYR A 444 -3.20 -13.51 12.26
CA TYR A 444 -2.36 -12.65 11.44
C TYR A 444 -0.89 -12.75 11.86
N LYS A 445 -0.60 -12.57 13.13
CA LYS A 445 0.75 -12.67 13.69
C LYS A 445 1.40 -14.02 13.40
N LYS A 446 0.66 -15.11 13.57
CA LYS A 446 1.18 -16.45 13.31
C LYS A 446 1.54 -16.64 11.84
N ILE A 447 0.63 -16.28 10.93
CA ILE A 447 0.82 -16.44 9.48
C ILE A 447 1.98 -15.56 8.99
N LEU A 448 1.99 -14.27 9.34
CA LEU A 448 3.02 -13.35 8.88
C LEU A 448 4.41 -13.69 9.42
N LYS A 449 4.51 -14.20 10.64
CA LYS A 449 5.81 -14.70 11.18
C LYS A 449 6.37 -15.89 10.42
N LEU A 450 5.52 -16.75 9.85
CA LEU A 450 5.99 -17.89 9.05
C LEU A 450 6.73 -17.44 7.79
N VAL A 451 6.31 -16.34 7.20
CA VAL A 451 6.82 -15.79 5.93
C VAL A 451 8.36 -15.72 5.92
N ASN A 452 8.95 -15.21 6.98
CA ASN A 452 10.41 -15.05 7.08
C ASN A 452 11.09 -16.12 7.98
N LYS A 453 10.31 -16.87 8.75
CA LYS A 453 10.83 -17.93 9.62
C LYS A 453 11.14 -19.20 8.83
N GLU A 454 10.25 -19.59 7.93
CA GLU A 454 10.37 -20.84 7.19
C GLU A 454 11.08 -20.59 5.85
N LYS A 455 12.18 -21.29 5.61
CA LYS A 455 13.02 -21.10 4.42
C LYS A 455 12.20 -21.31 3.12
N ALA A 456 11.39 -22.36 3.09
CA ALA A 456 10.57 -22.66 1.92
C ALA A 456 9.56 -21.54 1.59
N LEU A 457 9.02 -20.83 2.59
CA LEU A 457 8.09 -19.72 2.37
C LEU A 457 8.80 -18.43 1.94
N ARG A 458 10.02 -18.20 2.47
CA ARG A 458 10.78 -16.99 2.18
C ARG A 458 11.40 -16.99 0.78
N GLU A 459 11.96 -18.12 0.35
CA GLU A 459 12.79 -18.21 -0.87
C GLU A 459 12.62 -19.52 -1.65
N GLY A 460 11.67 -20.37 -1.28
CA GLY A 460 11.50 -21.68 -1.91
C GLY A 460 10.74 -21.61 -3.24
N ASP A 461 10.90 -22.68 -4.02
CA ASP A 461 10.12 -22.89 -5.24
C ASP A 461 8.63 -23.08 -4.92
N PHE A 462 7.79 -22.65 -5.83
CA PHE A 462 6.34 -22.74 -5.75
C PHE A 462 5.81 -23.79 -6.73
N TYR A 463 4.77 -24.49 -6.32
CA TYR A 463 4.06 -25.41 -7.20
C TYR A 463 2.55 -25.39 -6.91
N ASP A 464 1.77 -24.98 -7.90
CA ASP A 464 0.31 -24.96 -7.83
C ASP A 464 -0.25 -26.38 -7.98
N LEU A 465 -1.11 -26.80 -7.05
CA LEU A 465 -1.73 -28.13 -7.07
C LEU A 465 -3.12 -28.14 -7.72
N MET A 466 -3.66 -26.98 -8.12
CA MET A 466 -5.06 -26.87 -8.53
C MET A 466 -5.38 -27.59 -9.82
N TYR A 467 -4.45 -27.68 -10.78
CA TYR A 467 -4.71 -28.39 -12.03
C TYR A 467 -4.96 -29.91 -11.82
N ALA A 468 -4.32 -30.51 -10.82
CA ALA A 468 -4.53 -31.91 -10.43
C ALA A 468 -5.70 -32.12 -9.46
N ASN A 469 -6.26 -31.02 -8.92
CA ASN A 469 -7.27 -31.02 -7.86
C ASN A 469 -8.48 -30.14 -8.20
N GLN A 470 -8.96 -30.20 -9.44
CA GLN A 470 -10.05 -29.32 -9.91
C GLN A 470 -11.34 -29.48 -9.09
N HIS A 471 -11.58 -30.65 -8.51
CA HIS A 471 -12.77 -30.94 -7.69
C HIS A 471 -12.87 -30.12 -6.42
N ILE A 472 -11.75 -29.57 -5.90
CA ILE A 472 -11.76 -28.68 -4.73
C ILE A 472 -11.74 -27.19 -5.12
N GLY A 473 -11.53 -26.85 -6.39
CA GLY A 473 -11.22 -25.51 -6.87
C GLY A 473 -12.30 -24.45 -6.68
N ASN A 474 -13.51 -24.82 -6.24
CA ASN A 474 -14.56 -23.83 -5.99
C ASN A 474 -14.25 -22.96 -4.76
N GLN A 475 -13.92 -23.59 -3.63
CA GLN A 475 -13.72 -22.88 -2.36
C GLN A 475 -12.39 -23.21 -1.66
N GLN A 476 -11.57 -24.09 -2.22
CA GLN A 476 -10.26 -24.42 -1.67
C GLN A 476 -9.16 -24.10 -2.69
N TYR A 477 -7.99 -23.73 -2.17
CA TYR A 477 -6.79 -23.48 -2.98
C TYR A 477 -5.59 -24.19 -2.33
N ALA A 478 -4.80 -24.91 -3.12
CA ALA A 478 -3.71 -25.74 -2.63
C ALA A 478 -2.42 -25.56 -3.41
N PHE A 479 -1.30 -25.51 -2.70
CA PHE A 479 0.03 -25.40 -3.29
C PHE A 479 1.13 -25.97 -2.40
N LEU A 480 2.29 -26.17 -3.01
CA LEU A 480 3.53 -26.56 -2.34
C LEU A 480 4.57 -25.44 -2.38
N ARG A 481 5.38 -25.36 -1.33
CA ARG A 481 6.61 -24.57 -1.30
C ARG A 481 7.77 -25.46 -0.91
N LYS A 482 8.93 -25.32 -1.55
CA LYS A 482 10.11 -26.16 -1.23
C LYS A 482 11.42 -25.39 -1.29
N ALA A 483 12.25 -25.55 -0.25
CA ALA A 483 13.63 -25.08 -0.21
C ALA A 483 14.54 -26.14 0.41
N GLY A 484 15.39 -26.74 -0.40
CA GLY A 484 16.25 -27.85 0.04
C GLY A 484 15.40 -29.02 0.54
N LYS A 485 15.55 -29.39 1.83
CA LYS A 485 14.78 -30.48 2.47
C LYS A 485 13.44 -30.05 3.05
N GLU A 486 13.19 -28.77 3.14
CA GLU A 486 11.95 -28.23 3.69
C GLU A 486 10.86 -28.19 2.61
N VAL A 487 9.76 -28.87 2.86
CA VAL A 487 8.56 -28.86 2.03
C VAL A 487 7.39 -28.39 2.86
N ILE A 488 6.62 -27.44 2.36
CA ILE A 488 5.43 -26.92 3.01
C ILE A 488 4.23 -27.11 2.09
N LEU A 489 3.24 -27.86 2.57
CA LEU A 489 1.94 -27.99 1.95
C LEU A 489 0.98 -26.98 2.56
N VAL A 490 0.37 -26.15 1.72
CA VAL A 490 -0.64 -25.18 2.09
C VAL A 490 -1.96 -25.52 1.40
N VAL A 491 -3.04 -25.58 2.17
CA VAL A 491 -4.40 -25.67 1.63
C VAL A 491 -5.28 -24.69 2.36
N THR A 492 -5.95 -23.80 1.63
CA THR A 492 -6.88 -22.80 2.17
C THR A 492 -8.33 -23.24 1.95
N ASN A 493 -9.23 -22.76 2.81
CA ASN A 493 -10.67 -23.02 2.72
C ASN A 493 -11.46 -21.73 2.90
N PHE A 494 -12.05 -21.22 1.83
CA PHE A 494 -12.94 -20.06 1.82
C PHE A 494 -14.38 -20.38 2.22
N SER A 495 -14.70 -21.67 2.42
CA SER A 495 -16.02 -22.09 2.90
C SER A 495 -16.23 -21.71 4.37
N PRO A 496 -17.45 -21.26 4.75
CA PRO A 496 -17.81 -21.08 6.15
C PRO A 496 -18.00 -22.41 6.92
N ARG A 497 -17.73 -23.54 6.27
CA ARG A 497 -17.81 -24.88 6.85
C ARG A 497 -16.45 -25.56 6.82
N MET A 498 -16.18 -26.37 7.83
CA MET A 498 -15.09 -27.34 7.79
C MET A 498 -15.35 -28.34 6.66
N VAL A 499 -14.32 -28.68 5.90
CA VAL A 499 -14.43 -29.61 4.76
C VAL A 499 -13.45 -30.76 4.90
N SER A 500 -13.84 -31.93 4.41
CA SER A 500 -12.96 -33.05 4.18
C SER A 500 -12.70 -33.14 2.68
N ILE A 501 -11.44 -33.17 2.28
CA ILE A 501 -11.02 -33.26 0.88
C ILE A 501 -10.04 -34.39 0.67
N GLU A 502 -9.95 -34.84 -0.54
CA GLU A 502 -8.87 -35.70 -1.02
C GLU A 502 -7.95 -34.88 -1.92
N LEU A 503 -6.68 -34.75 -1.55
CA LEU A 503 -5.68 -33.95 -2.28
C LEU A 503 -4.70 -34.89 -2.97
N THR A 504 -4.50 -34.69 -4.27
CA THR A 504 -3.48 -35.42 -5.06
C THR A 504 -2.25 -34.55 -5.27
N ILE A 505 -1.07 -35.08 -4.97
CA ILE A 505 0.22 -34.48 -5.37
C ILE A 505 0.68 -35.25 -6.62
N PRO A 506 0.63 -34.62 -7.81
CA PRO A 506 0.90 -35.32 -9.05
C PRO A 506 2.40 -35.59 -9.22
N ARG A 507 2.77 -36.58 -10.02
CA ARG A 507 4.14 -36.97 -10.32
C ARG A 507 5.00 -35.79 -10.77
N HIS A 508 4.44 -34.91 -11.60
CA HIS A 508 5.10 -33.70 -12.08
C HIS A 508 5.53 -32.74 -10.94
N ALA A 509 4.79 -32.70 -9.83
CA ALA A 509 5.20 -31.91 -8.66
C ALA A 509 6.51 -32.42 -8.04
N PHE A 510 6.71 -33.75 -8.00
CA PHE A 510 7.95 -34.35 -7.52
C PHE A 510 9.11 -34.08 -8.46
N GLU A 511 8.89 -34.12 -9.76
CA GLU A 511 9.90 -33.82 -10.78
C GLU A 511 10.30 -32.34 -10.71
N HIS A 512 9.34 -31.42 -10.70
CA HIS A 512 9.58 -29.98 -10.66
C HIS A 512 10.31 -29.56 -9.38
N LEU A 513 9.85 -30.05 -8.23
CA LEU A 513 10.43 -29.73 -6.93
C LEU A 513 11.62 -30.63 -6.55
N HIS A 514 12.07 -31.53 -7.42
CA HIS A 514 13.11 -32.52 -7.12
C HIS A 514 12.84 -33.26 -5.79
N GLY A 515 11.57 -33.69 -5.61
CA GLY A 515 11.11 -34.41 -4.43
C GLY A 515 11.19 -35.91 -4.57
N GLU A 516 11.28 -36.62 -3.45
CA GLU A 516 11.23 -38.08 -3.40
C GLU A 516 9.95 -38.53 -2.66
N PRO A 517 9.34 -39.67 -3.06
CA PRO A 517 8.26 -40.27 -2.30
C PRO A 517 8.67 -40.54 -0.87
N VAL A 518 7.81 -40.20 0.09
CA VAL A 518 8.18 -40.30 1.49
C VAL A 518 6.99 -40.52 2.41
N GLU A 519 7.23 -41.32 3.45
CA GLU A 519 6.38 -41.45 4.62
C GLU A 519 6.98 -40.62 5.75
N VAL A 520 6.31 -39.56 6.16
CA VAL A 520 6.88 -38.59 7.12
C VAL A 520 5.86 -38.12 8.15
N ILE A 521 6.38 -37.67 9.27
CA ILE A 521 5.60 -36.90 10.23
C ILE A 521 5.68 -35.43 9.84
N SER A 522 4.57 -34.90 9.35
CA SER A 522 4.40 -33.47 9.07
C SER A 522 3.89 -32.74 10.30
N VAL A 523 4.35 -31.50 10.50
CA VAL A 523 3.96 -30.66 11.63
C VAL A 523 3.13 -29.49 11.11
N SER A 524 1.95 -29.30 11.66
CA SER A 524 1.17 -28.11 11.39
C SER A 524 1.84 -26.87 11.95
N LEU A 525 2.09 -25.88 11.11
CA LEU A 525 2.68 -24.61 11.54
C LEU A 525 1.65 -23.68 12.19
N LEU A 526 0.35 -23.95 11.98
CA LEU A 526 -0.74 -23.13 12.55
C LEU A 526 -1.16 -23.57 13.96
N ASN A 527 -1.11 -24.86 14.31
CA ASN A 527 -1.56 -25.36 15.61
C ASN A 527 -0.56 -26.32 16.28
N LYS A 528 0.59 -26.64 15.63
CA LYS A 528 1.63 -27.56 16.07
C LYS A 528 1.23 -29.04 16.14
N ASP A 529 0.05 -29.40 15.63
CA ASP A 529 -0.34 -30.79 15.52
C ASP A 529 0.61 -31.55 14.62
N LYS A 530 0.86 -32.81 14.96
CA LYS A 530 1.69 -33.70 14.17
C LYS A 530 0.79 -34.71 13.46
N ARG A 531 1.07 -34.91 12.18
CA ARG A 531 0.35 -35.88 11.37
C ARG A 531 1.30 -36.71 10.53
N LYS A 532 1.09 -38.03 10.52
CA LYS A 532 1.77 -38.91 9.58
C LYS A 532 1.14 -38.72 8.21
N LEU A 533 1.95 -38.32 7.23
CA LEU A 533 1.53 -38.18 5.83
C LEU A 533 2.34 -39.16 4.97
N PHE A 534 1.64 -39.75 4.03
CA PHE A 534 2.21 -40.57 2.97
C PHE A 534 2.21 -39.74 1.71
N ILE A 535 3.37 -39.23 1.32
CA ILE A 535 3.54 -38.32 0.18
C ILE A 535 4.16 -39.10 -0.96
N TYR A 536 3.29 -39.62 -1.83
CA TYR A 536 3.68 -40.40 -3.01
C TYR A 536 3.06 -39.77 -4.26
N PRO A 537 3.75 -39.89 -5.43
CA PRO A 537 3.20 -39.42 -6.69
C PRO A 537 1.82 -40.02 -7.00
N ASP A 538 0.89 -39.18 -7.40
CA ASP A 538 -0.46 -39.53 -7.86
C ASP A 538 -1.34 -40.22 -6.81
N MET A 539 -0.92 -40.23 -5.54
CA MET A 539 -1.68 -40.77 -4.42
C MET A 539 -2.53 -39.68 -3.76
N THR A 540 -3.74 -40.01 -3.37
CA THR A 540 -4.62 -39.08 -2.64
C THR A 540 -4.29 -39.03 -1.16
N ILE A 541 -4.33 -37.84 -0.60
CA ILE A 541 -4.12 -37.56 0.83
C ILE A 541 -5.42 -37.00 1.40
N PRO A 542 -6.09 -37.72 2.34
CA PRO A 542 -7.30 -37.19 2.99
C PRO A 542 -6.94 -36.09 3.98
N LEU A 543 -7.54 -34.92 3.82
CA LEU A 543 -7.30 -33.74 4.64
C LEU A 543 -8.59 -33.14 5.18
N ILE A 544 -8.55 -32.65 6.42
CA ILE A 544 -9.65 -31.89 7.02
C ILE A 544 -9.17 -30.44 7.15
N ILE A 545 -9.91 -29.53 6.51
CA ILE A 545 -9.56 -28.11 6.46
C ILE A 545 -10.59 -27.32 7.27
N PRO A 546 -10.17 -26.53 8.28
CA PRO A 546 -11.08 -25.71 9.07
C PRO A 546 -11.83 -24.67 8.22
N ALA A 547 -13.02 -24.27 8.70
CA ALA A 547 -13.82 -23.22 8.09
C ALA A 547 -13.06 -21.87 8.08
N LEU A 548 -13.17 -21.09 7.00
CA LEU A 548 -12.58 -19.75 6.85
C LEU A 548 -11.11 -19.70 7.36
N SER A 549 -10.30 -20.67 6.93
CA SER A 549 -8.92 -20.85 7.40
C SER A 549 -8.11 -21.66 6.39
N GLY A 550 -7.12 -22.38 6.86
CA GLY A 550 -6.30 -23.29 6.08
C GLY A 550 -5.46 -24.21 6.96
N ILE A 551 -4.72 -25.08 6.30
CA ILE A 551 -3.65 -25.88 6.90
C ILE A 551 -2.31 -25.52 6.27
N VAL A 552 -1.27 -25.53 7.08
CA VAL A 552 0.10 -25.31 6.66
C VAL A 552 0.94 -26.40 7.30
N TYR A 553 1.28 -27.44 6.54
CA TYR A 553 2.06 -28.58 7.03
C TYR A 553 3.49 -28.50 6.55
N LYS A 554 4.42 -28.47 7.48
CA LYS A 554 5.85 -28.57 7.23
C LYS A 554 6.33 -30.00 7.31
N THR A 555 7.06 -30.41 6.29
CA THR A 555 7.76 -31.68 6.17
C THR A 555 9.25 -31.43 6.01
N VAL A 556 10.09 -32.18 6.71
CA VAL A 556 11.54 -32.17 6.47
C VAL A 556 11.91 -33.53 5.89
N LEU A 557 12.36 -33.52 4.63
CA LEU A 557 12.75 -34.73 3.93
C LEU A 557 13.99 -35.34 4.58
N PRO A 558 14.10 -36.69 4.66
CA PRO A 558 15.27 -37.37 5.24
C PRO A 558 16.54 -37.03 4.49
N GLN A 559 17.67 -37.25 5.13
CA GLN A 559 18.98 -37.25 4.44
C GLN A 559 19.07 -38.51 3.57
N LYS A 560 19.50 -38.35 2.31
CA LYS A 560 19.99 -39.50 1.52
C LYS A 560 21.26 -40.01 2.10
#